data_8ef57dde85caf06320d9b656de62fa3f
#
_entry.id   8ef57dde85caf06320d9b656de62fa3f
#
_cell.length_a   1.000
_cell.length_b   1.000
_cell.length_c   1.000
_cell.angle_alpha   90.00
_cell.angle_beta   90.00
_cell.angle_gamma   90.00
#
_symmetry.space_group_name_H-M   'P 1'
#
loop_
_entity.id
_entity.type
_entity.pdbx_description
1 polymer ?
#
loop_
_entity_poly.entity_id
_entity_poly.type
_entity_poly.pdbx_seq_one_letter_code
_entity_poly.pdbx_strand_id
1 'polypeptide(L)'
;MSEYLLATHGLTKQFGHHKAVDHVDLHVKKGSIYGFIGRNGAGKTTFLKMISGLSQPTSGEIEMLGYKNAQLKNVRSRISCLIESPGLYGNMSAYDNLAVKCRLFGINDKRYIENILKTVGLSN
;
A
#
# COMPACT_ATOMS: atom_id res chain seq x y z
N MET A 1 12.03 -7.46 17.91
CA MET A 1 11.08 -7.36 16.78
C MET A 1 9.80 -6.73 17.27
N SER A 2 9.25 -5.83 16.49
CA SER A 2 7.95 -5.25 16.79
C SER A 2 6.84 -6.28 16.55
N GLU A 3 5.85 -6.34 17.44
CA GLU A 3 4.65 -7.15 17.22
C GLU A 3 3.71 -6.52 16.18
N TYR A 4 3.98 -5.30 15.77
CA TYR A 4 3.19 -4.57 14.79
C TYR A 4 3.85 -4.61 13.41
N LEU A 5 3.04 -4.88 12.39
CA LEU A 5 3.49 -4.78 11.01
C LEU A 5 3.55 -3.34 10.54
N LEU A 6 2.65 -2.52 11.06
CA LEU A 6 2.55 -1.11 10.73
C LEU A 6 2.30 -0.33 12.01
N ALA A 7 3.07 0.71 12.22
CA ALA A 7 2.84 1.67 13.29
C ALA A 7 3.08 3.08 12.76
N THR A 8 2.25 4.02 13.18
CA THR A 8 2.45 5.43 12.88
C THR A 8 2.49 6.22 14.18
N HIS A 9 3.33 7.25 14.23
CA HIS A 9 3.52 8.07 15.41
C HIS A 9 3.39 9.54 15.01
N GLY A 10 2.29 10.16 15.43
CA GLY A 10 2.01 11.56 15.13
C GLY A 10 1.96 11.87 13.65
N LEU A 11 1.55 10.90 12.83
CA LEU A 11 1.57 11.04 11.37
C LEU A 11 0.65 12.17 10.92
N THR A 12 1.21 13.10 10.18
CA THR A 12 0.49 14.31 9.75
C THR A 12 0.77 14.60 8.29
N LYS A 13 -0.27 14.95 7.56
CA LYS A 13 -0.18 15.50 6.21
C LYS A 13 -0.99 16.77 6.12
N GLN A 14 -0.32 17.85 5.80
CA GLN A 14 -0.93 19.18 5.68
C GLN A 14 -0.76 19.71 4.27
N PHE A 15 -1.84 20.19 3.70
CA PHE A 15 -1.89 20.88 2.41
C PHE A 15 -2.30 22.33 2.67
N GLY A 16 -1.33 23.28 2.59
CA GLY A 16 -1.61 24.67 2.94
C GLY A 16 -2.05 24.78 4.39
N HIS A 17 -3.30 25.22 4.63
CA HIS A 17 -3.87 25.33 5.96
C HIS A 17 -4.72 24.13 6.38
N HIS A 18 -4.90 23.14 5.49
CA HIS A 18 -5.73 21.98 5.73
C HIS A 18 -4.88 20.78 6.13
N LYS A 19 -5.16 20.20 7.30
CA LYS A 19 -4.56 18.94 7.72
C LYS A 19 -5.47 17.79 7.29
N ALA A 20 -5.08 17.10 6.23
CA ALA A 20 -5.80 15.92 5.76
C ALA A 20 -5.63 14.73 6.72
N VAL A 21 -4.47 14.60 7.32
CA VAL A 21 -4.15 13.62 8.37
C VAL A 21 -3.48 14.40 9.49
N ASP A 22 -3.98 14.24 10.72
CA ASP A 22 -3.54 15.06 11.86
C ASP A 22 -3.13 14.19 13.04
N HIS A 23 -1.83 14.08 13.25
CA HIS A 23 -1.21 13.39 14.40
C HIS A 23 -1.76 11.99 14.66
N VAL A 24 -1.85 11.16 13.61
CA VAL A 24 -2.44 9.83 13.73
C VAL A 24 -1.43 8.84 14.29
N ASP A 25 -1.81 8.20 15.40
CA ASP A 25 -1.11 7.07 15.98
C ASP A 25 -1.92 5.80 15.71
N LEU A 26 -1.36 4.89 14.93
CA LEU A 26 -2.06 3.70 14.50
C LEU A 26 -1.13 2.51 14.61
N HIS A 27 -1.67 1.37 15.04
CA HIS A 27 -0.90 0.15 15.24
C HIS A 27 -1.66 -1.03 14.64
N VAL A 28 -1.04 -1.70 13.69
CA VAL A 28 -1.62 -2.90 13.05
C VAL A 28 -0.78 -4.11 13.43
N LYS A 29 -1.39 -5.04 14.14
CA LYS A 29 -0.72 -6.26 14.57
C LYS A 29 -0.51 -7.22 13.41
N LYS A 30 0.57 -7.99 13.50
CA LYS A 30 0.85 -9.06 12.56
C LYS A 30 -0.30 -10.08 12.54
N GLY A 31 -0.73 -10.46 11.33
CA GLY A 31 -1.80 -11.43 11.13
C GLY A 31 -3.21 -10.92 11.39
N SER A 32 -3.38 -9.62 11.67
CA SER A 32 -4.70 -9.05 11.91
C SER A 32 -5.31 -8.46 10.64
N ILE A 33 -6.63 -8.30 10.67
CA ILE A 33 -7.38 -7.50 9.72
C ILE A 33 -7.80 -6.23 10.45
N TYR A 34 -7.34 -5.09 9.95
CA TYR A 34 -7.58 -3.80 10.59
C TYR A 34 -8.59 -2.98 9.78
N GLY A 35 -9.72 -2.64 10.40
CA GLY A 35 -10.74 -1.81 9.78
C GLY A 35 -10.36 -0.33 9.83
N PHE A 36 -10.41 0.34 8.69
CA PHE A 36 -10.07 1.75 8.55
C PHE A 36 -11.28 2.49 8.00
N ILE A 37 -12.08 3.06 8.89
CA ILE A 37 -13.38 3.61 8.58
C ILE A 37 -13.38 5.12 8.76
N GLY A 38 -13.99 5.83 7.82
CA GLY A 38 -14.17 7.27 7.88
C GLY A 38 -15.02 7.75 6.71
N ARG A 39 -15.52 8.98 6.82
CA ARG A 39 -16.25 9.61 5.73
C ARG A 39 -15.34 9.94 4.56
N ASN A 40 -15.91 10.14 3.39
CA ASN A 40 -15.16 10.68 2.25
C ASN A 40 -14.57 12.05 2.65
N GLY A 41 -13.28 12.23 2.36
CA GLY A 41 -12.56 13.44 2.77
C GLY A 41 -11.97 13.39 4.18
N ALA A 42 -12.11 12.27 4.90
CA ALA A 42 -11.56 12.12 6.25
C ALA A 42 -10.05 11.83 6.28
N GLY A 43 -9.39 11.79 5.12
CA GLY A 43 -7.96 11.57 5.04
C GLY A 43 -7.52 10.12 4.81
N LYS A 44 -8.46 9.19 4.63
CA LYS A 44 -8.14 7.75 4.42
C LYS A 44 -7.22 7.54 3.22
N THR A 45 -7.57 8.10 2.08
CA THR A 45 -6.77 7.99 0.86
C THR A 45 -5.38 8.61 1.06
N THR A 46 -5.33 9.78 1.68
CA THR A 46 -4.05 10.46 1.98
C THR A 46 -3.18 9.61 2.89
N PHE A 47 -3.77 9.02 3.92
CA PHE A 47 -3.06 8.11 4.82
C PHE A 47 -2.47 6.91 4.05
N LEU A 48 -3.27 6.25 3.22
CA LEU A 48 -2.81 5.12 2.42
C LEU A 48 -1.73 5.51 1.40
N LYS A 49 -1.82 6.70 0.83
CA LYS A 49 -0.78 7.22 -0.06
C LYS A 49 0.56 7.42 0.66
N MET A 50 0.52 7.86 1.91
CA MET A 50 1.73 7.98 2.72
C MET A 50 2.34 6.62 3.05
N ILE A 51 1.50 5.65 3.43
CA ILE A 51 1.96 4.28 3.73
C ILE A 51 2.60 3.65 2.49
N SER A 52 1.99 3.81 1.33
CA SER A 52 2.49 3.24 0.07
C SER A 52 3.68 3.98 -0.53
N GLY A 53 4.03 5.15 -0.01
CA GLY A 53 5.13 5.96 -0.51
C GLY A 53 4.77 6.90 -1.66
N LEU A 54 3.51 6.99 -2.03
CA LEU A 54 3.05 7.93 -3.06
C LEU A 54 3.03 9.37 -2.58
N SER A 55 3.02 9.59 -1.27
CA SER A 55 3.03 10.91 -0.67
C SER A 55 3.95 10.92 0.53
N GLN A 56 4.67 12.02 0.73
CA GLN A 56 5.54 12.19 1.88
C GLN A 56 4.77 12.80 3.06
N PRO A 57 4.97 12.33 4.29
CA PRO A 57 4.40 12.98 5.46
C PRO A 57 4.93 14.40 5.63
N THR A 58 4.09 15.28 6.15
CA THR A 58 4.54 16.61 6.60
C THR A 58 5.33 16.47 7.89
N SER A 59 4.88 15.62 8.80
CA SER A 59 5.57 15.31 10.05
C SER A 59 5.11 13.95 10.56
N GLY A 60 5.75 13.47 11.62
CA GLY A 60 5.47 12.17 12.20
C GLY A 60 6.29 11.07 11.56
N GLU A 61 6.02 9.85 11.98
CA GLU A 61 6.84 8.70 11.64
C GLU A 61 5.97 7.52 11.21
N ILE A 62 6.48 6.77 10.24
CA ILE A 62 5.90 5.50 9.80
C ILE A 62 6.92 4.41 10.04
N GLU A 63 6.47 3.32 10.68
CA GLU A 63 7.25 2.11 10.87
C GLU A 63 6.53 0.95 10.23
N MET A 64 7.21 0.23 9.35
CA MET A 64 6.68 -0.96 8.68
C MET A 64 7.70 -2.08 8.71
N LEU A 65 7.27 -3.26 9.17
CA LEU A 65 8.12 -4.46 9.24
C LEU A 65 9.45 -4.20 9.96
N GLY A 66 9.47 -3.29 10.94
CA GLY A 66 10.66 -2.93 11.70
C GLY A 66 11.53 -1.86 11.08
N TYR A 67 11.14 -1.31 9.93
CA TYR A 67 11.91 -0.27 9.22
C TYR A 67 11.22 1.08 9.32
N LYS A 68 12.01 2.15 9.41
CA LYS A 68 11.53 3.53 9.58
C LYS A 68 12.17 4.48 8.57
N ASN A 69 11.48 5.58 8.28
CA ASN A 69 12.02 6.72 7.53
C ASN A 69 12.62 6.32 6.17
N ALA A 70 13.86 6.66 5.89
CA ALA A 70 14.51 6.34 4.62
C ALA A 70 14.63 4.84 4.35
N GLN A 71 14.61 4.02 5.39
CA GLN A 71 14.68 2.55 5.27
C GLN A 71 13.38 1.92 4.76
N LEU A 72 12.29 2.67 4.76
CA LEU A 72 11.00 2.16 4.27
C LEU A 72 11.05 1.69 2.82
N LYS A 73 11.92 2.27 2.02
CA LYS A 73 12.13 1.83 0.64
C LYS A 73 12.50 0.35 0.52
N ASN A 74 13.14 -0.20 1.56
CA ASN A 74 13.58 -1.60 1.58
C ASN A 74 12.43 -2.59 1.75
N VAL A 75 11.28 -2.13 2.26
CA VAL A 75 10.13 -3.00 2.51
C VAL A 75 8.95 -2.72 1.61
N ARG A 76 9.01 -1.69 0.79
CA ARG A 76 7.87 -1.32 -0.07
C ARG A 76 7.53 -2.37 -1.10
N SER A 77 8.50 -3.15 -1.55
CA SER A 77 8.26 -4.29 -2.44
C SER A 77 7.47 -5.42 -1.76
N ARG A 78 7.41 -5.43 -0.43
CA ARG A 78 6.66 -6.43 0.35
C ARG A 78 5.26 -5.97 0.72
N ILE A 79 4.87 -4.79 0.26
CA ILE A 79 3.59 -4.15 0.59
C ILE A 79 2.83 -3.89 -0.70
N SER A 80 1.55 -4.19 -0.68
CA SER A 80 0.67 -3.92 -1.81
C SER A 80 -0.47 -3.02 -1.36
N CYS A 81 -0.83 -2.07 -2.20
CA CYS A 81 -1.93 -1.13 -1.94
C CYS A 81 -2.85 -1.04 -3.14
N LEU A 82 -4.14 -0.98 -2.84
CA LEU A 82 -5.16 -0.66 -3.82
C LEU A 82 -5.84 0.63 -3.36
N ILE A 83 -5.61 1.71 -4.09
CA ILE A 83 -6.12 3.03 -3.73
C ILE A 83 -7.09 3.48 -4.81
N GLU A 84 -8.35 3.70 -4.44
CA GLU A 84 -9.46 4.14 -5.30
C GLU A 84 -9.80 3.12 -6.39
N SER A 85 -8.96 3.01 -7.43
CA SER A 85 -9.19 2.09 -8.54
C SER A 85 -7.95 1.24 -8.80
N PRO A 86 -8.11 0.05 -9.39
CA PRO A 86 -6.98 -0.87 -9.58
C PRO A 86 -5.95 -0.44 -10.60
N GLY A 87 -6.21 0.61 -11.39
CA GLY A 87 -5.25 1.09 -12.38
C GLY A 87 -4.92 0.09 -13.46
N LEU A 88 -5.92 -0.69 -13.89
CA LEU A 88 -5.73 -1.68 -14.94
C LEU A 88 -5.83 -1.06 -16.33
N TYR A 89 -5.09 -1.64 -17.28
CA TYR A 89 -5.22 -1.29 -18.69
C TYR A 89 -6.45 -1.99 -19.27
N GLY A 90 -7.50 -1.24 -19.56
CA GLY A 90 -8.79 -1.77 -20.01
C GLY A 90 -8.75 -2.44 -21.38
N ASN A 91 -7.74 -2.13 -22.18
CA ASN A 91 -7.55 -2.70 -23.51
C ASN A 91 -6.64 -3.94 -23.52
N MET A 92 -6.24 -4.41 -22.37
CA MET A 92 -5.36 -5.56 -22.21
C MET A 92 -6.07 -6.68 -21.42
N SER A 93 -5.69 -7.90 -21.70
CA SER A 93 -6.20 -9.06 -20.93
C SER A 93 -5.73 -9.04 -19.48
N ALA A 94 -6.35 -9.86 -18.64
CA ALA A 94 -5.89 -10.06 -17.27
C ALA A 94 -4.45 -10.57 -17.23
N TYR A 95 -4.12 -11.51 -18.13
CA TYR A 95 -2.76 -12.03 -18.24
C TYR A 95 -1.76 -10.90 -18.55
N ASP A 96 -2.05 -10.07 -19.55
CA ASP A 96 -1.15 -9.00 -19.97
C ASP A 96 -0.98 -7.94 -18.89
N ASN A 97 -2.06 -7.59 -18.16
CA ASN A 97 -1.98 -6.69 -17.02
C ASN A 97 -1.03 -7.22 -15.94
N LEU A 98 -1.14 -8.51 -15.61
CA LEU A 98 -0.25 -9.15 -14.64
C LEU A 98 1.18 -9.22 -15.16
N ALA A 99 1.37 -9.52 -16.44
CA ALA A 99 2.71 -9.58 -17.04
C ALA A 99 3.44 -8.26 -16.93
N VAL A 100 2.77 -7.15 -17.18
CA VAL A 100 3.35 -5.81 -17.02
C VAL A 100 3.81 -5.59 -15.58
N LYS A 101 2.94 -5.89 -14.61
CA LYS A 101 3.28 -5.73 -13.19
C LYS A 101 4.43 -6.64 -12.77
N CYS A 102 4.41 -7.87 -13.19
CA CYS A 102 5.47 -8.82 -12.86
C CYS A 102 6.83 -8.36 -13.36
N ARG A 103 6.88 -7.79 -14.57
CA ARG A 103 8.13 -7.24 -15.12
C ARG A 103 8.69 -6.10 -14.28
N LEU A 104 7.81 -5.26 -13.71
CA LEU A 104 8.25 -4.17 -12.83
C LEU A 104 8.94 -4.70 -11.56
N PHE A 105 8.61 -5.91 -11.13
CA PHE A 105 9.23 -6.56 -9.98
C PHE A 105 10.32 -7.57 -10.38
N GLY A 106 10.71 -7.60 -11.65
CA GLY A 106 11.74 -8.52 -12.13
C GLY A 106 11.27 -9.97 -12.26
N ILE A 107 9.96 -10.20 -12.25
CA ILE A 107 9.38 -11.53 -12.40
C ILE A 107 9.02 -11.76 -13.86
N ASN A 108 9.65 -12.74 -14.50
CA ASN A 108 9.39 -13.11 -15.88
C ASN A 108 9.11 -14.61 -15.96
N ASP A 109 8.03 -15.03 -15.31
CA ASP A 109 7.62 -16.43 -15.19
C ASP A 109 6.15 -16.58 -15.57
N LYS A 110 5.92 -17.20 -16.74
CA LYS A 110 4.59 -17.46 -17.25
C LYS A 110 3.74 -18.31 -16.30
N ARG A 111 4.37 -19.32 -15.69
CA ARG A 111 3.68 -20.21 -14.76
C ARG A 111 3.21 -19.47 -13.50
N TYR A 112 4.00 -18.52 -13.03
CA TYR A 112 3.63 -17.67 -11.90
C TYR A 112 2.35 -16.88 -12.19
N ILE A 113 2.26 -16.28 -13.38
CA ILE A 113 1.08 -15.51 -13.82
C ILE A 113 -0.14 -16.42 -13.94
N GLU A 114 0.01 -17.58 -14.54
CA GLU A 114 -1.07 -18.56 -14.69
C GLU A 114 -1.59 -19.02 -13.33
N ASN A 115 -0.72 -19.24 -12.36
CA ASN A 115 -1.11 -19.62 -11.01
C ASN A 115 -1.91 -18.52 -10.31
N ILE A 116 -1.53 -17.26 -10.48
CA ILE A 116 -2.28 -16.13 -9.91
C ILE A 116 -3.69 -16.08 -10.53
N LEU A 117 -3.79 -16.18 -11.84
CA LEU A 117 -5.09 -16.19 -12.54
C LEU A 117 -5.99 -17.31 -12.05
N LYS A 118 -5.43 -18.49 -11.84
CA LYS A 118 -6.15 -19.63 -11.30
C LYS A 118 -6.67 -19.35 -9.89
N THR A 119 -5.84 -18.74 -9.04
CA THR A 119 -6.19 -18.41 -7.66
C THR A 119 -7.38 -17.46 -7.59
N VAL A 120 -7.51 -16.53 -8.51
CA VAL A 120 -8.62 -15.56 -8.54
C VAL A 120 -9.77 -15.98 -9.47
N GLY A 121 -9.75 -17.21 -9.99
CA GLY A 121 -10.84 -17.76 -10.79
C GLY A 121 -10.85 -17.33 -12.25
N LEU A 122 -9.72 -16.89 -12.79
CA LEU A 122 -9.59 -16.43 -14.18
C LEU A 122 -8.72 -17.35 -15.04
N SER A 123 -8.75 -18.65 -14.77
CA SER A 123 -7.87 -19.63 -15.42
C SER A 123 -8.36 -20.12 -16.80
N ASN A 124 -9.48 -19.63 -17.29
CA ASN A 124 -10.03 -20.04 -18.60
C ASN A 124 -9.59 -19.08 -19.71
#